data_fee8604534687515418a24c2b3a47a7d
#
_entry.id   fee8604534687515418a24c2b3a47a7d
#
_cell.length_a   1.000
_cell.length_b   1.000
_cell.length_c   1.000
_cell.angle_alpha   90.00
_cell.angle_beta   90.00
_cell.angle_gamma   90.00
#
_symmetry.space_group_name_H-M   'P 1'
#
loop_
_entity.id
_entity.type
_entity.pdbx_description
1 polymer ?
#
loop_
_entity_poly.entity_id
_entity_poly.type
_entity_poly.pdbx_seq_one_letter_code
_entity_poly.pdbx_strand_id
1 'polypeptide(L)'
;MTLALDIPLNDTQFSAQRKSEVLVEALPWIRRFQGRTVVVKYGGNAMVDPGLQQAFADDIVFMASVGIRPIVVHGGGPQINAMLAESATPVEFRNGLRVTSPEVMEVVRMVLVGQVGRQLVNRINAYAPLAAGMSGEDSGLLSARKSRVIVDGEQIDMGLVGDIVDVNIDLVISMLDRGQIPVIAPVSPEVDAAGRPTGQVLNVNADTAATAIAQALR
;
A
#
# COMPACT_ATOMS: atom_id res chain seq x y z
N MET A 1 11.38 -5.11 -23.62
CA MET A 1 12.58 -5.75 -23.01
C MET A 1 12.06 -6.84 -22.08
N THR A 2 12.17 -8.10 -22.49
CA THR A 2 11.68 -9.22 -21.66
C THR A 2 12.65 -9.41 -20.50
N LEU A 3 12.24 -9.05 -19.30
CA LEU A 3 12.99 -9.34 -18.08
C LEU A 3 12.94 -10.86 -17.86
N ALA A 4 14.08 -11.53 -17.97
CA ALA A 4 14.21 -12.90 -17.52
C ALA A 4 14.16 -12.88 -15.98
N LEU A 5 13.05 -13.36 -15.42
CA LEU A 5 12.93 -13.57 -13.98
C LEU A 5 13.73 -14.83 -13.62
N ASP A 6 14.81 -14.67 -12.87
CA ASP A 6 15.59 -15.78 -12.34
C ASP A 6 14.91 -16.29 -11.05
N ILE A 7 13.75 -16.94 -11.24
CA ILE A 7 13.00 -17.54 -10.13
C ILE A 7 13.61 -18.92 -9.89
N PRO A 8 14.13 -19.23 -8.69
CA PRO A 8 14.65 -20.54 -8.39
C PRO A 8 13.53 -21.58 -8.57
N LEU A 9 13.79 -22.59 -9.41
CA LEU A 9 12.89 -23.73 -9.60
C LEU A 9 12.92 -24.57 -8.32
N ASN A 10 12.04 -24.26 -7.37
CA ASN A 10 11.84 -25.11 -6.20
C ASN A 10 11.22 -26.43 -6.65
N ASP A 11 11.85 -27.53 -6.27
CA ASP A 11 11.34 -28.88 -6.50
C ASP A 11 10.11 -29.08 -5.59
N THR A 12 8.93 -28.80 -6.15
CA THR A 12 7.67 -28.83 -5.40
C THR A 12 7.13 -30.26 -5.37
N GLN A 13 6.42 -30.61 -4.30
CA GLN A 13 5.81 -31.92 -4.05
C GLN A 13 4.75 -32.36 -5.08
N PHE A 14 4.41 -31.52 -6.08
CA PHE A 14 3.42 -31.84 -7.09
C PHE A 14 4.03 -32.48 -8.34
N SER A 15 3.37 -33.54 -8.87
CA SER A 15 3.72 -34.14 -10.15
C SER A 15 3.57 -33.12 -11.30
N ALA A 16 4.27 -33.35 -12.41
CA ALA A 16 4.15 -32.52 -13.62
C ALA A 16 2.71 -32.45 -14.12
N GLN A 17 1.95 -33.56 -14.03
CA GLN A 17 0.54 -33.60 -14.39
C GLN A 17 -0.27 -32.65 -13.51
N ARG A 18 -0.12 -32.69 -12.18
CA ARG A 18 -0.85 -31.81 -11.26
C ARG A 18 -0.52 -30.34 -11.48
N LYS A 19 0.76 -30.01 -11.74
CA LYS A 19 1.17 -28.65 -12.12
C LYS A 19 0.45 -28.16 -13.37
N SER A 20 0.36 -29.02 -14.41
CA SER A 20 -0.34 -28.70 -15.65
C SER A 20 -1.83 -28.48 -15.44
N GLU A 21 -2.51 -29.32 -14.66
CA GLU A 21 -3.93 -29.18 -14.31
C GLU A 21 -4.22 -27.83 -13.65
N VAL A 22 -3.42 -27.44 -12.65
CA VAL A 22 -3.55 -26.16 -11.93
C VAL A 22 -3.37 -24.96 -12.88
N LEU A 23 -2.38 -25.02 -13.80
CA LEU A 23 -2.16 -23.94 -14.75
C LEU A 23 -3.32 -23.81 -15.75
N VAL A 24 -3.87 -24.93 -16.22
CA VAL A 24 -5.03 -24.95 -17.12
C VAL A 24 -6.28 -24.40 -16.41
N GLU A 25 -6.48 -24.76 -15.14
CA GLU A 25 -7.58 -24.22 -14.32
C GLU A 25 -7.44 -22.71 -14.08
N ALA A 26 -6.23 -22.21 -13.91
CA ALA A 26 -5.94 -20.77 -13.71
C ALA A 26 -6.10 -19.94 -15.00
N LEU A 27 -5.97 -20.56 -16.20
CA LEU A 27 -5.90 -19.85 -17.47
C LEU A 27 -7.09 -18.91 -17.76
N PRO A 28 -8.38 -19.27 -17.50
CA PRO A 28 -9.50 -18.36 -17.71
C PRO A 28 -9.41 -17.10 -16.84
N TRP A 29 -8.92 -17.22 -15.61
CA TRP A 29 -8.73 -16.11 -14.69
C TRP A 29 -7.59 -15.20 -15.13
N ILE A 30 -6.44 -15.77 -15.52
CA ILE A 30 -5.31 -15.04 -16.08
C ILE A 30 -5.77 -14.22 -17.29
N ARG A 31 -6.48 -14.84 -18.25
CA ARG A 31 -6.99 -14.15 -19.44
C ARG A 31 -7.98 -13.03 -19.10
N ARG A 32 -8.82 -13.23 -18.09
CA ARG A 32 -9.81 -12.24 -17.66
C ARG A 32 -9.16 -10.98 -17.09
N PHE A 33 -8.07 -11.14 -16.34
CA PHE A 33 -7.40 -10.05 -15.63
C PHE A 33 -6.16 -9.50 -16.35
N GLN A 34 -5.68 -10.17 -17.38
CA GLN A 34 -4.54 -9.70 -18.18
C GLN A 34 -4.79 -8.29 -18.71
N GLY A 35 -3.82 -7.38 -18.54
CA GLY A 35 -3.91 -5.96 -18.90
C GLY A 35 -4.76 -5.11 -17.95
N ARG A 36 -5.44 -5.72 -16.97
CA ARG A 36 -6.23 -4.96 -15.97
C ARG A 36 -5.36 -4.43 -14.86
N THR A 37 -5.69 -3.21 -14.41
CA THR A 37 -5.11 -2.65 -13.19
C THR A 37 -5.88 -3.16 -11.97
N VAL A 38 -5.15 -3.63 -10.96
CA VAL A 38 -5.71 -4.16 -9.70
C VAL A 38 -5.05 -3.47 -8.53
N VAL A 39 -5.85 -2.83 -7.69
CA VAL A 39 -5.36 -2.23 -6.43
C VAL A 39 -5.45 -3.28 -5.33
N VAL A 40 -4.30 -3.60 -4.73
CA VAL A 40 -4.17 -4.59 -3.66
C VAL A 40 -3.81 -3.88 -2.37
N LYS A 41 -4.66 -4.01 -1.35
CA LYS A 41 -4.34 -3.48 -0.02
C LYS A 41 -3.56 -4.51 0.79
N TYR A 42 -2.40 -4.10 1.33
CA TYR A 42 -1.54 -4.91 2.18
C TYR A 42 -1.58 -4.43 3.63
N GLY A 43 -1.90 -5.33 4.55
CA GLY A 43 -2.03 -4.95 5.96
C GLY A 43 -2.37 -6.12 6.88
N GLY A 44 -2.58 -5.82 8.16
CA GLY A 44 -2.98 -6.79 9.17
C GLY A 44 -1.89 -7.83 9.48
N ASN A 45 -2.30 -9.06 9.73
CA ASN A 45 -1.40 -10.16 10.13
C ASN A 45 -0.35 -10.51 9.06
N ALA A 46 -0.64 -10.28 7.79
CA ALA A 46 0.32 -10.48 6.69
C ALA A 46 1.58 -9.60 6.81
N MET A 47 1.51 -8.54 7.60
CA MET A 47 2.65 -7.62 7.81
C MET A 47 3.57 -8.04 8.97
N VAL A 48 3.19 -9.03 9.76
CA VAL A 48 3.93 -9.44 10.97
C VAL A 48 4.67 -10.74 10.75
N ASP A 49 4.05 -11.69 10.06
CA ASP A 49 4.63 -13.01 9.78
C ASP A 49 5.56 -12.96 8.56
N PRO A 50 6.85 -13.33 8.70
CA PRO A 50 7.81 -13.29 7.59
C PRO A 50 7.43 -14.19 6.40
N GLY A 51 6.78 -15.34 6.65
CA GLY A 51 6.32 -16.25 5.60
C GLY A 51 5.18 -15.64 4.78
N LEU A 52 4.21 -14.99 5.46
CA LEU A 52 3.12 -14.28 4.79
C LEU A 52 3.61 -13.03 4.04
N GLN A 53 4.63 -12.34 4.56
CA GLN A 53 5.25 -11.22 3.85
C GLN A 53 5.89 -11.68 2.53
N GLN A 54 6.57 -12.83 2.53
CA GLN A 54 7.18 -13.38 1.33
C GLN A 54 6.10 -13.85 0.36
N ALA A 55 5.12 -14.64 0.82
CA ALA A 55 4.01 -15.12 0.00
C ALA A 55 3.26 -13.95 -0.69
N PHE A 56 3.04 -12.84 0.03
CA PHE A 56 2.44 -11.65 -0.56
C PHE A 56 3.30 -11.07 -1.71
N ALA A 57 4.63 -10.98 -1.51
CA ALA A 57 5.51 -10.49 -2.56
C ALA A 57 5.50 -11.42 -3.78
N ASP A 58 5.49 -12.75 -3.56
CA ASP A 58 5.39 -13.77 -4.59
C ASP A 58 4.10 -13.61 -5.42
N ASP A 59 2.96 -13.41 -4.75
CA ASP A 59 1.66 -13.18 -5.39
C ASP A 59 1.66 -11.91 -6.25
N ILE A 60 2.24 -10.82 -5.78
CA ILE A 60 2.33 -9.56 -6.53
C ILE A 60 3.23 -9.72 -7.77
N VAL A 61 4.37 -10.42 -7.63
CA VAL A 61 5.26 -10.73 -8.75
C VAL A 61 4.57 -11.64 -9.75
N PHE A 62 3.83 -12.66 -9.27
CA PHE A 62 3.04 -13.54 -10.12
C PHE A 62 2.00 -12.75 -10.93
N MET A 63 1.22 -11.86 -10.27
CA MET A 63 0.26 -11.01 -10.96
C MET A 63 0.90 -10.21 -12.09
N ALA A 64 2.04 -9.55 -11.82
CA ALA A 64 2.77 -8.79 -12.83
C ALA A 64 3.29 -9.68 -13.97
N SER A 65 3.79 -10.89 -13.65
CA SER A 65 4.35 -11.84 -14.62
C SER A 65 3.29 -12.37 -15.61
N VAL A 66 2.03 -12.48 -15.19
CA VAL A 66 0.92 -12.90 -16.08
C VAL A 66 0.24 -11.71 -16.78
N GLY A 67 0.81 -10.51 -16.67
CA GLY A 67 0.34 -9.33 -17.38
C GLY A 67 -0.79 -8.57 -16.68
N ILE A 68 -1.06 -8.84 -15.39
CA ILE A 68 -1.89 -7.98 -14.55
C ILE A 68 -1.04 -6.77 -14.12
N ARG A 69 -1.66 -5.62 -13.89
CA ARG A 69 -1.00 -4.37 -13.50
C ARG A 69 -1.29 -4.07 -12.01
N PRO A 70 -0.55 -4.65 -11.05
CA PRO A 70 -0.83 -4.45 -9.63
C PRO A 70 -0.36 -3.08 -9.13
N ILE A 71 -1.16 -2.49 -8.26
CA ILE A 71 -0.81 -1.34 -7.41
C ILE A 71 -0.95 -1.82 -5.97
N VAL A 72 0.07 -1.63 -5.16
CA VAL A 72 0.02 -2.01 -3.74
C VAL A 72 -0.15 -0.77 -2.89
N VAL A 73 -1.19 -0.75 -2.04
CA VAL A 73 -1.37 0.25 -0.99
C VAL A 73 -1.20 -0.45 0.35
N HIS A 74 -0.25 0.02 1.17
CA HIS A 74 0.06 -0.69 2.40
C HIS A 74 -0.25 0.12 3.66
N GLY A 75 -0.62 -0.58 4.73
CA GLY A 75 -0.66 -0.03 6.08
C GLY A 75 0.67 -0.25 6.82
N GLY A 76 0.62 -0.26 8.16
CA GLY A 76 1.79 -0.47 9.00
C GLY A 76 1.48 -0.35 10.50
N GLY A 77 0.23 -0.58 10.89
CA GLY A 77 -0.21 -0.42 12.28
C GLY A 77 0.67 -1.16 13.29
N PRO A 78 0.98 -2.44 13.12
CA PRO A 78 1.87 -3.18 14.03
C PRO A 78 3.27 -2.56 14.14
N GLN A 79 3.87 -2.15 13.03
CA GLN A 79 5.21 -1.55 12.98
C GLN A 79 5.22 -0.16 13.60
N ILE A 80 4.17 0.64 13.37
CA ILE A 80 4.01 1.94 14.02
C ILE A 80 3.87 1.76 15.54
N ASN A 81 3.06 0.80 16.00
CA ASN A 81 2.90 0.53 17.43
C ASN A 81 4.22 0.13 18.09
N ALA A 82 5.00 -0.74 17.43
CA ALA A 82 6.31 -1.16 17.92
C ALA A 82 7.28 0.03 18.04
N MET A 83 7.35 0.88 17.02
CA MET A 83 8.22 2.05 17.01
C MET A 83 7.80 3.09 18.06
N LEU A 84 6.50 3.34 18.24
CA LEU A 84 6.00 4.26 19.26
C LEU A 84 6.31 3.76 20.68
N ALA A 85 6.22 2.45 20.91
CA ALA A 85 6.59 1.83 22.18
C ALA A 85 8.10 1.95 22.44
N GLU A 86 8.94 1.71 21.43
CA GLU A 86 10.40 1.81 21.52
C GLU A 86 10.87 3.24 21.75
N SER A 87 10.26 4.23 21.09
CA SER A 87 10.59 5.65 21.24
C SER A 87 9.97 6.31 22.47
N ALA A 88 9.21 5.56 23.28
CA ALA A 88 8.45 6.08 24.43
C ALA A 88 7.55 7.29 24.07
N THR A 89 7.09 7.36 22.82
CA THR A 89 6.20 8.43 22.35
C THR A 89 4.81 8.22 22.94
N PRO A 90 4.22 9.21 23.64
CA PRO A 90 2.88 9.08 24.21
C PRO A 90 1.83 8.82 23.12
N VAL A 91 0.99 7.82 23.31
CA VAL A 91 -0.08 7.47 22.39
C VAL A 91 -1.40 7.55 23.13
N GLU A 92 -2.32 8.34 22.59
CA GLU A 92 -3.70 8.42 23.06
C GLU A 92 -4.61 7.61 22.14
N PHE A 93 -5.57 6.90 22.73
CA PHE A 93 -6.65 6.24 21.99
C PHE A 93 -7.99 6.82 22.41
N ARG A 94 -8.82 7.16 21.43
CA ARG A 94 -10.21 7.57 21.64
C ARG A 94 -11.12 6.62 20.87
N ASN A 95 -12.03 5.96 21.58
CA ASN A 95 -12.95 4.95 21.02
C ASN A 95 -12.26 3.88 20.15
N GLY A 96 -11.09 3.39 20.58
CA GLY A 96 -10.31 2.38 19.86
C GLY A 96 -9.53 2.91 18.65
N LEU A 97 -9.68 4.19 18.30
CA LEU A 97 -8.90 4.85 17.25
C LEU A 97 -7.71 5.59 17.86
N ARG A 98 -6.55 5.49 17.20
CA ARG A 98 -5.34 6.19 17.64
C ARG A 98 -5.44 7.67 17.27
N VAL A 99 -5.26 8.54 18.27
CA VAL A 99 -5.06 9.96 18.04
C VAL A 99 -3.65 10.17 17.47
N THR A 100 -3.54 10.91 16.37
CA THR A 100 -2.27 11.17 15.71
C THR A 100 -1.80 12.57 16.04
N SER A 101 -1.00 12.72 17.12
CA SER A 101 -0.31 13.99 17.43
C SER A 101 0.78 14.29 16.38
N PRO A 102 1.37 15.50 16.35
CA PRO A 102 2.51 15.81 15.49
C PRO A 102 3.67 14.83 15.67
N GLU A 103 4.02 14.46 16.90
CA GLU A 103 5.11 13.52 17.23
C GLU A 103 4.77 12.10 16.73
N VAL A 104 3.51 11.68 16.90
CA VAL A 104 3.03 10.39 16.36
C VAL A 104 3.05 10.40 14.84
N MET A 105 2.73 11.54 14.19
CA MET A 105 2.75 11.65 12.72
C MET A 105 4.16 11.50 12.16
N GLU A 106 5.18 12.04 12.81
CA GLU A 106 6.58 11.86 12.41
C GLU A 106 6.96 10.37 12.43
N VAL A 107 6.58 9.63 13.47
CA VAL A 107 6.81 8.19 13.56
C VAL A 107 6.02 7.44 12.46
N VAL A 108 4.75 7.79 12.25
CA VAL A 108 3.93 7.19 11.19
C VAL A 108 4.60 7.36 9.83
N ARG A 109 5.04 8.56 9.49
CA ARG A 109 5.69 8.88 8.22
C ARG A 109 7.00 8.09 8.06
N MET A 110 7.88 8.09 9.08
CA MET A 110 9.13 7.32 9.05
C MET A 110 8.88 5.82 8.85
N VAL A 111 7.95 5.25 9.60
CA VAL A 111 7.67 3.81 9.56
C VAL A 111 7.03 3.41 8.24
N LEU A 112 5.99 4.12 7.79
CA LEU A 112 5.29 3.75 6.56
C LEU A 112 6.19 3.92 5.33
N VAL A 113 6.80 5.09 5.17
CA VAL A 113 7.59 5.41 3.97
C VAL A 113 9.00 4.80 4.03
N GLY A 114 9.67 4.94 5.16
CA GLY A 114 11.09 4.55 5.32
C GLY A 114 11.31 3.09 5.66
N GLN A 115 10.38 2.44 6.35
CA GLN A 115 10.55 1.05 6.80
C GLN A 115 9.65 0.09 6.01
N VAL A 116 8.33 0.17 6.18
CA VAL A 116 7.38 -0.80 5.60
C VAL A 116 7.42 -0.78 4.08
N GLY A 117 7.29 0.40 3.48
CA GLY A 117 7.34 0.55 2.02
C GLY A 117 8.66 0.05 1.43
N ARG A 118 9.79 0.34 2.08
CA ARG A 118 11.12 -0.12 1.62
C ARG A 118 11.29 -1.62 1.75
N GLN A 119 10.83 -2.23 2.84
CA GLN A 119 10.88 -3.68 3.01
C GLN A 119 10.07 -4.41 1.94
N LEU A 120 8.86 -3.91 1.63
CA LEU A 120 8.01 -4.52 0.61
C LEU A 120 8.61 -4.37 -0.78
N VAL A 121 9.09 -3.18 -1.15
CA VAL A 121 9.81 -2.95 -2.41
C VAL A 121 11.01 -3.88 -2.54
N ASN A 122 11.80 -4.05 -1.47
CA ASN A 122 12.96 -4.93 -1.50
C ASN A 122 12.58 -6.40 -1.75
N ARG A 123 11.51 -6.90 -1.12
CA ARG A 123 11.02 -8.27 -1.33
C ARG A 123 10.56 -8.51 -2.76
N ILE A 124 9.80 -7.58 -3.34
CA ILE A 124 9.34 -7.66 -4.73
C ILE A 124 10.54 -7.58 -5.68
N ASN A 125 11.47 -6.67 -5.41
CA ASN A 125 12.65 -6.45 -6.25
C ASN A 125 13.74 -7.53 -6.11
N ALA A 126 13.60 -8.46 -5.16
CA ALA A 126 14.44 -9.65 -5.10
C ALA A 126 14.28 -10.54 -6.35
N TYR A 127 13.16 -10.48 -7.05
CA TYR A 127 12.91 -11.21 -8.30
C TYR A 127 13.44 -10.44 -9.53
N ALA A 128 13.18 -9.15 -9.61
CA ALA A 128 13.61 -8.23 -10.65
C ALA A 128 13.29 -6.79 -10.20
N PRO A 129 13.86 -5.74 -10.80
CA PRO A 129 13.59 -4.34 -10.46
C PRO A 129 12.18 -3.90 -10.91
N LEU A 130 11.15 -4.49 -10.32
CA LEU A 130 9.75 -4.31 -10.70
C LEU A 130 9.05 -3.21 -9.91
N ALA A 131 9.35 -3.06 -8.61
CA ALA A 131 8.61 -2.18 -7.72
C ALA A 131 9.33 -0.87 -7.41
N ALA A 132 8.57 0.21 -7.28
CA ALA A 132 9.05 1.45 -6.71
C ALA A 132 8.07 1.95 -5.64
N GLY A 133 8.64 2.44 -4.52
CA GLY A 133 7.85 2.94 -3.40
C GLY A 133 7.63 4.44 -3.50
N MET A 134 6.44 4.84 -3.06
CA MET A 134 5.99 6.23 -2.99
C MET A 134 5.04 6.43 -1.83
N SER A 135 4.70 7.67 -1.57
CA SER A 135 3.65 8.08 -0.62
C SER A 135 2.58 8.91 -1.32
N GLY A 136 1.51 9.20 -0.64
CA GLY A 136 0.50 10.16 -1.14
C GLY A 136 1.05 11.57 -1.36
N GLU A 137 2.22 11.90 -0.77
CA GLU A 137 2.89 13.19 -0.95
C GLU A 137 3.55 13.33 -2.33
N ASP A 138 3.91 12.21 -2.97
CA ASP A 138 4.69 12.22 -4.21
C ASP A 138 3.85 12.69 -5.40
N SER A 139 4.31 13.74 -6.07
CA SER A 139 3.63 14.34 -7.24
C SER A 139 2.16 14.72 -7.00
N GLY A 140 1.77 14.98 -5.75
CA GLY A 140 0.40 15.29 -5.40
C GLY A 140 -0.56 14.11 -5.62
N LEU A 141 -0.07 12.88 -5.46
CA LEU A 141 -0.83 11.65 -5.68
C LEU A 141 -2.13 11.63 -4.87
N LEU A 142 -2.06 12.00 -3.58
CA LEU A 142 -3.22 12.08 -2.70
C LEU A 142 -3.30 13.47 -2.08
N SER A 143 -4.51 13.98 -1.91
CA SER A 143 -4.80 15.15 -1.09
C SER A 143 -5.82 14.77 -0.03
N ALA A 144 -5.63 15.22 1.20
CA ALA A 144 -6.49 14.88 2.32
C ALA A 144 -6.94 16.12 3.10
N ARG A 145 -8.02 15.99 3.85
CA ARG A 145 -8.46 16.95 4.87
C ARG A 145 -8.59 16.23 6.20
N LYS A 146 -8.45 16.97 7.30
CA LYS A 146 -8.67 16.40 8.63
C LYS A 146 -10.00 15.68 8.72
N SER A 147 -9.93 14.44 9.21
CA SER A 147 -11.12 13.60 9.40
C SER A 147 -12.03 14.17 10.48
N ARG A 148 -13.35 14.08 10.26
CA ARG A 148 -14.37 14.43 11.23
C ARG A 148 -14.99 13.16 11.78
N VAL A 149 -14.42 12.67 12.86
CA VAL A 149 -14.95 11.48 13.54
C VAL A 149 -16.06 11.92 14.48
N ILE A 150 -17.28 11.39 14.29
CA ILE A 150 -18.41 11.65 15.17
C ILE A 150 -18.69 10.37 15.95
N VAL A 151 -18.70 10.46 17.29
CA VAL A 151 -19.03 9.36 18.19
C VAL A 151 -20.07 9.84 19.17
N ASP A 152 -21.18 9.12 19.29
CA ASP A 152 -22.31 9.46 20.16
C ASP A 152 -22.86 10.89 19.95
N GLY A 153 -22.73 11.41 18.70
CA GLY A 153 -23.20 12.75 18.32
C GLY A 153 -22.18 13.88 18.59
N GLU A 154 -21.03 13.58 19.20
CA GLU A 154 -19.94 14.54 19.45
C GLU A 154 -18.81 14.38 18.43
N GLN A 155 -18.29 15.50 17.93
CA GLN A 155 -17.13 15.51 17.07
C GLN A 155 -15.86 15.32 17.93
N ILE A 156 -15.11 14.24 17.65
CA ILE A 156 -13.85 13.95 18.33
C ILE A 156 -12.69 14.43 17.46
N ASP A 157 -11.77 15.19 18.06
CA ASP A 157 -10.51 15.53 17.41
C ASP A 157 -9.54 14.33 17.48
N MET A 158 -9.19 13.81 16.33
CA MET A 158 -8.26 12.68 16.14
C MET A 158 -6.84 13.15 15.79
N GLY A 159 -6.57 14.46 15.87
CA GLY A 159 -5.29 15.05 15.50
C GLY A 159 -5.05 15.02 13.98
N LEU A 160 -3.89 14.53 13.57
CA LEU A 160 -3.46 14.49 12.16
C LEU A 160 -3.94 13.24 11.42
N VAL A 161 -5.21 12.88 11.60
CA VAL A 161 -5.90 11.85 10.81
C VAL A 161 -6.65 12.52 9.67
N GLY A 162 -6.58 11.95 8.46
CA GLY A 162 -7.17 12.54 7.26
C GLY A 162 -8.06 11.61 6.46
N ASP A 163 -8.99 12.23 5.73
CA ASP A 163 -9.81 11.60 4.69
C ASP A 163 -9.38 12.12 3.32
N ILE A 164 -9.25 11.23 2.33
CA ILE A 164 -8.88 11.59 0.97
C ILE A 164 -9.98 12.45 0.33
N VAL A 165 -9.58 13.56 -0.28
CA VAL A 165 -10.50 14.47 -0.99
C VAL A 165 -10.18 14.57 -2.47
N ASP A 166 -8.95 14.23 -2.89
CA ASP A 166 -8.53 14.23 -4.30
C ASP A 166 -7.43 13.21 -4.55
N VAL A 167 -7.37 12.68 -5.77
CA VAL A 167 -6.37 11.69 -6.22
C VAL A 167 -5.87 12.05 -7.62
N ASN A 168 -4.57 12.32 -7.73
CA ASN A 168 -3.89 12.50 -9.02
C ASN A 168 -3.11 11.24 -9.36
N ILE A 169 -3.61 10.43 -10.28
CA ILE A 169 -3.03 9.13 -10.64
C ILE A 169 -1.98 9.18 -11.76
N ASP A 170 -1.60 10.35 -12.26
CA ASP A 170 -0.73 10.48 -13.44
C ASP A 170 0.63 9.77 -13.26
N LEU A 171 1.25 9.94 -12.08
CA LEU A 171 2.51 9.27 -11.76
C LEU A 171 2.33 7.74 -11.70
N VAL A 172 1.22 7.28 -11.10
CA VAL A 172 0.91 5.85 -10.98
C VAL A 172 0.71 5.22 -12.37
N ILE A 173 -0.05 5.88 -13.25
CA ILE A 173 -0.24 5.44 -14.64
C ILE A 173 1.10 5.37 -15.37
N SER A 174 1.92 6.42 -15.27
CA SER A 174 3.25 6.45 -15.89
C SER A 174 4.16 5.30 -15.44
N MET A 175 4.09 4.90 -14.17
CA MET A 175 4.83 3.75 -13.65
C MET A 175 4.29 2.42 -14.21
N LEU A 176 2.97 2.24 -14.19
CA LEU A 176 2.32 1.05 -14.72
C LEU A 176 2.61 0.86 -16.22
N ASP A 177 2.68 1.94 -17.00
CA ASP A 177 2.98 1.89 -18.44
C ASP A 177 4.43 1.49 -18.72
N ARG A 178 5.32 1.67 -17.74
CA ARG A 178 6.70 1.16 -17.76
C ARG A 178 6.85 -0.25 -17.20
N GLY A 179 5.74 -0.91 -16.84
CA GLY A 179 5.75 -2.23 -16.20
C GLY A 179 6.23 -2.22 -14.75
N GLN A 180 6.20 -1.07 -14.09
CA GLN A 180 6.56 -0.95 -12.68
C GLN A 180 5.34 -1.14 -11.77
N ILE A 181 5.59 -1.64 -10.58
CA ILE A 181 4.59 -1.87 -9.52
C ILE A 181 4.69 -0.71 -8.52
N PRO A 182 3.71 0.22 -8.47
CA PRO A 182 3.66 1.24 -7.44
C PRO A 182 3.37 0.63 -6.07
N VAL A 183 4.18 0.97 -5.06
CA VAL A 183 3.99 0.58 -3.65
C VAL A 183 3.77 1.85 -2.85
N ILE A 184 2.54 2.07 -2.39
CA ILE A 184 2.05 3.36 -1.91
C ILE A 184 1.79 3.33 -0.40
N ALA A 185 2.46 4.22 0.32
CA ALA A 185 2.17 4.54 1.71
C ALA A 185 1.08 5.64 1.76
N PRO A 186 -0.01 5.47 2.55
CA PRO A 186 -1.13 6.40 2.56
C PRO A 186 -0.89 7.62 3.48
N VAL A 187 0.28 8.22 3.37
CA VAL A 187 0.63 9.49 4.01
C VAL A 187 0.34 10.60 3.00
N SER A 188 -0.50 11.56 3.36
CA SER A 188 -1.09 12.50 2.40
C SER A 188 -0.96 13.94 2.85
N PRO A 189 -0.62 14.90 1.96
CA PRO A 189 -0.65 16.32 2.28
C PRO A 189 -2.07 16.76 2.65
N GLU A 190 -2.15 17.64 3.67
CA GLU A 190 -3.38 18.33 3.99
C GLU A 190 -3.62 19.48 3.00
N VAL A 191 -4.87 19.62 2.53
CA VAL A 191 -5.32 20.75 1.74
C VAL A 191 -6.44 21.51 2.45
N ASP A 192 -6.47 22.84 2.29
CA ASP A 192 -7.52 23.72 2.78
C ASP A 192 -8.83 23.58 1.96
N ALA A 193 -9.86 24.36 2.31
CA ALA A 193 -11.12 24.33 1.61
C ALA A 193 -11.01 24.74 0.13
N ALA A 194 -9.97 25.49 -0.23
CA ALA A 194 -9.69 25.93 -1.61
C ALA A 194 -8.76 24.93 -2.36
N GLY A 195 -8.39 23.79 -1.75
CA GLY A 195 -7.52 22.79 -2.34
C GLY A 195 -6.01 23.16 -2.29
N ARG A 196 -5.61 24.17 -1.51
CA ARG A 196 -4.23 24.61 -1.40
C ARG A 196 -3.53 23.83 -0.28
N PRO A 197 -2.27 23.36 -0.47
CA PRO A 197 -1.50 22.70 0.57
C PRO A 197 -1.32 23.60 1.80
N THR A 198 -1.54 23.03 3.00
CA THR A 198 -1.33 23.72 4.29
C THR A 198 0.09 23.58 4.82
N GLY A 199 0.89 22.69 4.22
CA GLY A 199 2.20 22.27 4.71
C GLY A 199 2.15 21.16 5.76
N GLN A 200 0.95 20.77 6.20
CA GLN A 200 0.73 19.65 7.12
C GLN A 200 0.56 18.35 6.36
N VAL A 201 0.92 17.23 7.00
CA VAL A 201 0.74 15.87 6.48
C VAL A 201 -0.20 15.10 7.39
N LEU A 202 -1.06 14.27 6.81
CA LEU A 202 -2.08 13.51 7.51
C LEU A 202 -1.84 12.00 7.36
N ASN A 203 -2.16 11.27 8.43
CA ASN A 203 -2.23 9.82 8.44
C ASN A 203 -3.59 9.39 7.89
N VAL A 204 -3.59 8.67 6.77
CA VAL A 204 -4.81 8.18 6.12
C VAL A 204 -4.91 6.67 6.26
N ASN A 205 -6.11 6.16 6.43
CA ASN A 205 -6.36 4.72 6.46
C ASN A 205 -6.03 4.08 5.09
N ALA A 206 -5.29 2.98 5.09
CA ALA A 206 -4.84 2.32 3.86
C ALA A 206 -6.00 1.73 3.03
N ASP A 207 -7.09 1.28 3.65
CA ASP A 207 -8.27 0.77 2.94
C ASP A 207 -8.99 1.92 2.22
N THR A 208 -9.10 3.07 2.89
CA THR A 208 -9.67 4.30 2.30
C THR A 208 -8.82 4.79 1.13
N ALA A 209 -7.49 4.83 1.28
CA ALA A 209 -6.58 5.24 0.23
C ALA A 209 -6.63 4.28 -0.98
N ALA A 210 -6.64 2.96 -0.74
CA ALA A 210 -6.76 1.96 -1.80
C ALA A 210 -8.09 2.11 -2.57
N THR A 211 -9.17 2.37 -1.85
CA THR A 211 -10.49 2.61 -2.45
C THR A 211 -10.50 3.86 -3.31
N ALA A 212 -9.94 4.98 -2.81
CA ALA A 212 -9.88 6.24 -3.55
C ALA A 212 -9.04 6.11 -4.83
N ILE A 213 -7.88 5.46 -4.75
CA ILE A 213 -7.03 5.17 -5.92
C ILE A 213 -7.77 4.29 -6.93
N ALA A 214 -8.46 3.24 -6.48
CA ALA A 214 -9.23 2.36 -7.37
C ALA A 214 -10.40 3.09 -8.05
N GLN A 215 -11.01 4.06 -7.38
CA GLN A 215 -12.07 4.90 -7.97
C GLN A 215 -11.52 5.86 -9.03
N ALA A 216 -10.35 6.46 -8.80
CA ALA A 216 -9.71 7.38 -9.74
C ALA A 216 -9.20 6.69 -11.02
N LEU A 217 -9.02 5.37 -10.99
CA LEU A 217 -8.60 4.54 -12.15
C LEU A 217 -9.76 4.11 -13.07
N ARG A 218 -11.00 4.48 -12.77
CA ARG A 218 -12.19 4.17 -13.59
C ARG A 218 -12.36 5.17 -14.69
#